data_4cb68f29e4ddfbf494d7af17969903df
#
_entry.id   4cb68f29e4ddfbf494d7af17969903df
#
_cell.length_a   1.000
_cell.length_b   1.000
_cell.length_c   1.000
_cell.angle_alpha   90.00
_cell.angle_beta   90.00
_cell.angle_gamma   90.00
#
_symmetry.space_group_name_H-M   'P 1'
#
loop_
_entity.id
_entity.type
_entity.pdbx_description
1 polymer ?
#
loop_
_entity_poly.entity_id
_entity_poly.type
_entity_poly.pdbx_seq_one_letter_code
_entity_poly.pdbx_strand_id
1 'polypeptide(L)'
;RNSGYRNSGDRNSGDRNSGYQNSGDQNSGDLNSGYLNSGVFCNKQREDTILIFNKKSDITWAEWENSDVYYLSQNLNVTKWILWNNMTDAEKKENPKAFVTEGYIKVFDYKEAWANLWETLEDKQKDLFKNLPNFNSKVFKNITGIKF
;
A
#
# COMPACT_ATOMS: atom_id res chain seq x y z
N ARG A 1 5.68 18.72 23.00
CA ARG A 1 4.97 17.62 23.69
C ARG A 1 3.66 17.35 22.96
N ASN A 2 3.43 16.09 22.61
CA ASN A 2 2.20 15.66 21.97
C ASN A 2 1.14 15.27 23.02
N SER A 3 -0.14 15.40 22.66
CA SER A 3 -1.30 14.86 23.37
C SER A 3 -2.07 13.93 22.43
N GLY A 4 -2.48 12.75 22.93
CA GLY A 4 -3.12 11.72 22.12
C GLY A 4 -2.17 10.61 21.68
N TYR A 5 -2.60 9.77 20.71
CA TYR A 5 -1.98 8.50 20.37
C TYR A 5 -1.31 8.50 18.99
N ARG A 6 -0.13 7.85 18.89
CA ARG A 6 0.60 7.68 17.62
C ARG A 6 0.95 8.98 16.88
N ASN A 7 1.21 10.06 17.59
CA ASN A 7 1.68 11.29 16.97
C ASN A 7 3.18 11.23 16.70
N SER A 8 3.59 11.78 15.54
CA SER A 8 4.98 12.03 15.16
C SER A 8 5.22 13.53 15.05
N GLY A 9 6.41 13.98 15.44
CA GLY A 9 6.71 15.43 15.51
C GLY A 9 6.38 16.02 16.85
N ASP A 10 6.05 17.33 16.93
CA ASP A 10 5.87 18.01 18.20
C ASP A 10 4.61 18.87 18.29
N ARG A 11 4.09 19.02 19.51
CA ARG A 11 2.90 19.83 19.85
C ARG A 11 1.62 19.47 19.11
N ASN A 12 1.49 18.19 18.72
CA ASN A 12 0.24 17.70 18.13
C ASN A 12 -0.76 17.33 19.22
N SER A 13 -2.05 17.56 18.94
CA SER A 13 -3.19 17.17 19.78
C SER A 13 -4.17 16.33 18.97
N GLY A 14 -4.62 15.21 19.54
CA GLY A 14 -5.39 14.20 18.84
C GLY A 14 -4.54 13.00 18.42
N ASP A 15 -5.02 12.20 17.47
CA ASP A 15 -4.39 10.92 17.15
C ASP A 15 -3.76 10.88 15.76
N ARG A 16 -2.64 10.15 15.63
CA ARG A 16 -1.99 9.85 14.35
C ARG A 16 -1.59 11.07 13.52
N ASN A 17 -1.28 12.18 14.16
CA ASN A 17 -0.77 13.35 13.46
C ASN A 17 0.73 13.22 13.19
N SER A 18 1.19 13.79 12.06
CA SER A 18 2.59 13.90 11.69
C SER A 18 2.93 15.35 11.37
N GLY A 19 3.96 15.91 12.01
CA GLY A 19 4.39 17.28 11.84
C GLY A 19 4.28 18.10 13.11
N TYR A 20 3.96 19.39 13.00
CA TYR A 20 4.05 20.35 14.09
C TYR A 20 2.72 21.09 14.33
N GLN A 21 2.28 21.17 15.60
CA GLN A 21 1.10 21.93 16.02
C GLN A 21 -0.21 21.58 15.27
N ASN A 22 -0.42 20.29 14.97
CA ASN A 22 -1.69 19.85 14.43
C ASN A 22 -2.71 19.60 15.56
N SER A 23 -3.98 19.89 15.29
CA SER A 23 -5.13 19.62 16.17
C SER A 23 -6.16 18.75 15.45
N GLY A 24 -6.66 17.72 16.10
CA GLY A 24 -7.52 16.72 15.47
C GLY A 24 -6.74 15.48 15.07
N ASP A 25 -7.24 14.70 14.11
CA ASP A 25 -6.70 13.36 13.85
C ASP A 25 -6.18 13.20 12.43
N GLN A 26 -5.15 12.37 12.29
CA GLN A 26 -4.59 11.95 11.01
C GLN A 26 -4.12 13.10 10.10
N ASN A 27 -3.69 14.21 10.68
CA ASN A 27 -3.15 15.32 9.91
C ASN A 27 -1.66 15.11 9.62
N SER A 28 -1.21 15.59 8.44
CA SER A 28 0.18 15.59 8.00
C SER A 28 0.62 16.98 7.60
N GLY A 29 1.78 17.42 8.07
CA GLY A 29 2.27 18.78 7.91
C GLY A 29 2.07 19.61 9.17
N ASP A 30 1.94 20.94 9.04
CA ASP A 30 2.00 21.83 10.20
C ASP A 30 0.76 22.70 10.34
N LEU A 31 0.39 23.00 11.61
CA LEU A 31 -0.66 23.94 11.92
C LEU A 31 -2.03 23.59 11.31
N ASN A 32 -2.29 22.30 11.12
CA ASN A 32 -3.57 21.83 10.60
C ASN A 32 -4.58 21.61 11.74
N SER A 33 -5.86 21.77 11.43
CA SER A 33 -6.96 21.47 12.36
C SER A 33 -8.03 20.64 11.66
N GLY A 34 -8.57 19.65 12.35
CA GLY A 34 -9.59 18.78 11.79
C GLY A 34 -9.10 17.37 11.50
N TYR A 35 -9.53 16.79 10.39
CA TYR A 35 -9.30 15.40 10.06
C TYR A 35 -8.71 15.22 8.66
N LEU A 36 -7.66 14.39 8.53
CA LEU A 36 -7.00 14.05 7.27
C LEU A 36 -6.50 15.26 6.45
N ASN A 37 -6.12 16.34 7.10
CA ASN A 37 -5.50 17.46 6.39
C ASN A 37 -4.03 17.17 6.08
N SER A 38 -3.59 17.64 4.91
CA SER A 38 -2.20 17.57 4.46
C SER A 38 -1.76 18.93 3.95
N GLY A 39 -0.66 19.44 4.50
CA GLY A 39 -0.12 20.75 4.15
C GLY A 39 0.06 21.65 5.36
N VAL A 40 -0.16 22.96 5.19
CA VAL A 40 0.01 23.96 6.23
C VAL A 40 -1.24 24.83 6.33
N PHE A 41 -1.71 25.11 7.55
CA PHE A 41 -2.92 25.88 7.83
C PHE A 41 -4.20 25.34 7.16
N CYS A 42 -4.33 24.03 7.04
CA CYS A 42 -5.53 23.39 6.51
C CYS A 42 -6.52 23.11 7.66
N ASN A 43 -7.79 23.47 7.47
CA ASN A 43 -8.83 23.25 8.46
C ASN A 43 -10.11 22.59 7.89
N LYS A 44 -10.02 22.06 6.69
CA LYS A 44 -11.17 21.37 6.11
C LYS A 44 -11.35 20.03 6.81
N GLN A 45 -12.60 19.77 7.21
CA GLN A 45 -13.01 18.39 7.46
C GLN A 45 -13.07 17.72 6.09
N ARG A 46 -12.05 16.89 5.79
CA ARG A 46 -12.03 16.20 4.50
C ARG A 46 -13.19 15.21 4.52
N GLU A 47 -13.95 15.18 3.44
CA GLU A 47 -14.84 14.05 3.19
C GLU A 47 -13.96 12.77 3.31
N ASP A 48 -14.46 11.72 3.96
CA ASP A 48 -13.74 10.46 4.17
C ASP A 48 -13.44 9.71 2.85
N THR A 49 -13.71 10.36 1.72
CA THR A 49 -13.50 9.81 0.39
C THR A 49 -12.04 9.87 -0.03
N ILE A 50 -11.60 8.82 -0.72
CA ILE A 50 -10.22 8.66 -1.16
C ILE A 50 -10.03 9.06 -2.62
N LEU A 51 -8.77 9.40 -2.96
CA LEU A 51 -8.39 9.53 -4.36
C LEU A 51 -8.09 8.14 -4.94
N ILE A 52 -8.71 7.83 -6.07
CA ILE A 52 -8.41 6.61 -6.83
C ILE A 52 -7.91 7.04 -8.20
N PHE A 53 -6.76 6.54 -8.63
CA PHE A 53 -6.06 6.93 -9.85
C PHE A 53 -5.88 8.46 -9.98
N ASN A 54 -5.47 9.11 -8.88
CA ASN A 54 -5.22 10.55 -8.77
C ASN A 54 -6.45 11.45 -8.94
N LYS A 55 -7.65 10.90 -8.90
CA LYS A 55 -8.92 11.63 -9.02
C LYS A 55 -9.81 11.37 -7.81
N LYS A 56 -10.68 12.33 -7.49
CA LYS A 56 -11.70 12.14 -6.45
C LYS A 56 -12.59 10.96 -6.80
N SER A 57 -12.90 10.17 -5.79
CA SER A 57 -13.89 9.09 -5.85
C SER A 57 -14.95 9.31 -4.79
N ASP A 58 -16.06 8.60 -4.91
CA ASP A 58 -17.12 8.60 -3.89
C ASP A 58 -16.89 7.48 -2.85
N ILE A 59 -15.75 6.78 -2.93
CA ILE A 59 -15.38 5.69 -2.02
C ILE A 59 -14.69 6.25 -0.78
N THR A 60 -15.14 5.85 0.38
CA THR A 60 -14.51 6.12 1.68
C THR A 60 -13.37 5.15 1.97
N TRP A 61 -12.51 5.46 2.94
CA TRP A 61 -11.49 4.52 3.43
C TRP A 61 -12.10 3.22 3.94
N ALA A 62 -13.21 3.28 4.67
CA ALA A 62 -13.89 2.10 5.19
C ALA A 62 -14.43 1.19 4.07
N GLU A 63 -15.01 1.78 3.02
CA GLU A 63 -15.46 1.02 1.84
C GLU A 63 -14.29 0.41 1.08
N TRP A 64 -13.18 1.15 0.93
CA TRP A 64 -11.97 0.63 0.32
C TRP A 64 -11.41 -0.58 1.10
N GLU A 65 -11.24 -0.46 2.42
CA GLU A 65 -10.71 -1.53 3.28
C GLU A 65 -11.62 -2.78 3.31
N ASN A 66 -12.90 -2.63 3.00
CA ASN A 66 -13.86 -3.74 2.87
C ASN A 66 -14.07 -4.20 1.42
N SER A 67 -13.32 -3.67 0.45
CA SER A 67 -13.46 -4.05 -0.95
C SER A 67 -12.70 -5.34 -1.28
N ASP A 68 -13.22 -6.10 -2.25
CA ASP A 68 -12.53 -7.29 -2.75
C ASP A 68 -11.15 -6.96 -3.31
N VAL A 69 -10.99 -5.79 -3.96
CA VAL A 69 -9.68 -5.36 -4.49
C VAL A 69 -8.68 -5.16 -3.38
N TYR A 70 -9.07 -4.57 -2.25
CA TYR A 70 -8.22 -4.45 -1.07
C TYR A 70 -7.77 -5.82 -0.57
N TYR A 71 -8.69 -6.76 -0.37
CA TYR A 71 -8.35 -8.11 0.08
C TYR A 71 -7.46 -8.87 -0.91
N LEU A 72 -7.70 -8.76 -2.20
CA LEU A 72 -6.83 -9.35 -3.22
C LEU A 72 -5.43 -8.75 -3.16
N SER A 73 -5.31 -7.44 -2.98
CA SER A 73 -4.02 -6.75 -2.91
C SER A 73 -3.19 -7.12 -1.66
N GLN A 74 -3.83 -7.57 -0.57
CA GLN A 74 -3.12 -8.06 0.62
C GLN A 74 -2.31 -9.34 0.37
N ASN A 75 -2.61 -10.06 -0.72
CA ASN A 75 -1.84 -11.23 -1.15
C ASN A 75 -0.57 -10.87 -1.92
N LEU A 76 -0.25 -9.58 -2.06
CA LEU A 76 0.99 -9.11 -2.68
C LEU A 76 2.19 -9.45 -1.79
N ASN A 77 2.93 -10.46 -2.18
CA ASN A 77 4.09 -10.92 -1.43
C ASN A 77 5.39 -10.52 -2.14
N VAL A 78 6.16 -9.64 -1.52
CA VAL A 78 7.49 -9.23 -1.99
C VAL A 78 8.59 -10.22 -1.58
N THR A 79 8.24 -11.26 -0.82
CA THR A 79 9.17 -12.32 -0.41
C THR A 79 8.51 -13.69 -0.55
N LYS A 80 9.31 -14.71 -0.87
CA LYS A 80 8.86 -16.10 -0.91
C LYS A 80 9.97 -17.02 -0.41
N TRP A 81 9.61 -17.99 0.44
CA TRP A 81 10.52 -19.06 0.78
C TRP A 81 10.66 -20.02 -0.39
N ILE A 82 11.89 -20.23 -0.86
CA ILE A 82 12.19 -21.20 -1.91
C ILE A 82 12.96 -22.36 -1.28
N LEU A 83 12.39 -23.55 -1.36
CA LEU A 83 13.03 -24.77 -0.88
C LEU A 83 14.26 -25.08 -1.72
N TRP A 84 15.30 -25.64 -1.10
CA TRP A 84 16.55 -26.01 -1.76
C TRP A 84 16.34 -26.83 -3.03
N ASN A 85 15.41 -27.78 -3.02
CA ASN A 85 15.11 -28.62 -4.18
C ASN A 85 14.46 -27.87 -5.35
N ASN A 86 13.88 -26.72 -5.09
CA ASN A 86 13.21 -25.87 -6.09
C ASN A 86 14.10 -24.71 -6.55
N MET A 87 15.31 -24.60 -6.00
CA MET A 87 16.27 -23.56 -6.40
C MET A 87 16.95 -23.93 -7.71
N THR A 88 17.14 -22.93 -8.57
CA THR A 88 18.01 -23.03 -9.73
C THR A 88 19.47 -23.14 -9.31
N ASP A 89 20.34 -23.63 -10.22
CA ASP A 89 21.79 -23.75 -9.95
C ASP A 89 22.44 -22.37 -9.66
N ALA A 90 21.96 -21.32 -10.31
CA ALA A 90 22.41 -19.95 -10.04
C ALA A 90 22.03 -19.52 -8.60
N GLU A 91 20.78 -19.74 -8.18
CA GLU A 91 20.32 -19.41 -6.84
C GLU A 91 21.08 -20.20 -5.76
N LYS A 92 21.39 -21.48 -6.02
CA LYS A 92 22.22 -22.33 -5.12
C LYS A 92 23.63 -21.79 -4.97
N LYS A 93 24.22 -21.32 -6.08
CA LYS A 93 25.56 -20.73 -6.09
C LYS A 93 25.62 -19.41 -5.33
N GLU A 94 24.59 -18.58 -5.46
CA GLU A 94 24.48 -17.30 -4.77
C GLU A 94 24.14 -17.47 -3.27
N ASN A 95 23.45 -18.55 -2.91
CA ASN A 95 23.00 -18.83 -1.55
C ASN A 95 23.54 -20.19 -1.05
N PRO A 96 24.86 -20.37 -0.89
CA PRO A 96 25.44 -21.68 -0.55
C PRO A 96 25.00 -22.18 0.83
N LYS A 97 24.60 -21.31 1.75
CA LYS A 97 24.08 -21.69 3.07
C LYS A 97 22.64 -22.21 3.04
N ALA A 98 21.92 -22.00 1.92
CA ALA A 98 20.54 -22.45 1.78
C ALA A 98 20.41 -23.97 1.80
N PHE A 99 21.50 -24.73 1.58
CA PHE A 99 21.53 -26.18 1.79
C PHE A 99 21.27 -26.55 3.26
N VAL A 100 21.86 -25.83 4.19
CA VAL A 100 21.74 -26.09 5.64
C VAL A 100 20.37 -25.67 6.18
N THR A 101 19.81 -24.60 5.64
CA THR A 101 18.50 -24.05 6.01
C THR A 101 17.35 -24.66 5.22
N GLU A 102 17.64 -25.62 4.32
CA GLU A 102 16.70 -26.27 3.40
C GLU A 102 15.97 -25.29 2.46
N GLY A 103 16.51 -24.08 2.27
CA GLY A 103 15.97 -23.07 1.40
C GLY A 103 16.46 -21.65 1.74
N TYR A 104 15.92 -20.66 1.04
CA TYR A 104 16.22 -19.25 1.25
C TYR A 104 15.00 -18.38 1.01
N ILE A 105 15.02 -17.14 1.51
CA ILE A 105 14.02 -16.14 1.20
C ILE A 105 14.40 -15.43 -0.10
N LYS A 106 13.61 -15.63 -1.15
CA LYS A 106 13.70 -14.84 -2.38
C LYS A 106 12.94 -13.54 -2.20
N VAL A 107 13.59 -12.44 -2.52
CA VAL A 107 12.98 -11.10 -2.51
C VAL A 107 12.67 -10.74 -3.96
N PHE A 108 11.43 -10.32 -4.21
CA PHE A 108 10.96 -9.83 -5.50
C PHE A 108 10.97 -8.30 -5.51
N ASP A 109 11.25 -7.70 -6.66
CA ASP A 109 10.88 -6.30 -6.83
C ASP A 109 9.36 -6.13 -6.84
N TYR A 110 8.90 -4.89 -6.66
CA TYR A 110 7.47 -4.62 -6.52
C TYR A 110 6.66 -5.02 -7.76
N LYS A 111 7.21 -4.87 -8.96
CA LYS A 111 6.54 -5.23 -10.21
C LYS A 111 6.53 -6.74 -10.44
N GLU A 112 7.60 -7.43 -10.06
CA GLU A 112 7.64 -8.90 -10.05
C GLU A 112 6.61 -9.48 -9.07
N ALA A 113 6.50 -8.90 -7.87
CA ALA A 113 5.49 -9.31 -6.91
C ALA A 113 4.07 -9.14 -7.47
N TRP A 114 3.80 -8.02 -8.15
CA TRP A 114 2.52 -7.82 -8.84
C TRP A 114 2.29 -8.82 -9.98
N ALA A 115 3.30 -9.11 -10.80
CA ALA A 115 3.19 -10.09 -11.86
C ALA A 115 2.84 -11.48 -11.29
N ASN A 116 3.52 -11.90 -10.22
CA ASN A 116 3.24 -13.16 -9.53
C ASN A 116 1.82 -13.22 -8.99
N LEU A 117 1.36 -12.15 -8.32
CA LEU A 117 -0.03 -12.07 -7.84
C LEU A 117 -1.02 -12.14 -9.02
N TRP A 118 -0.76 -11.36 -10.07
CA TRP A 118 -1.65 -11.26 -11.24
C TRP A 118 -1.86 -12.58 -11.96
N GLU A 119 -0.84 -13.43 -12.03
CA GLU A 119 -0.93 -14.79 -12.60
C GLU A 119 -1.85 -15.71 -11.78
N THR A 120 -1.98 -15.48 -10.48
CA THR A 120 -2.85 -16.29 -9.62
C THR A 120 -4.32 -15.88 -9.64
N LEU A 121 -4.62 -14.67 -10.15
CA LEU A 121 -5.97 -14.13 -10.17
C LEU A 121 -6.78 -14.69 -11.35
N GLU A 122 -8.05 -15.03 -11.09
CA GLU A 122 -9.03 -15.32 -12.12
C GLU A 122 -9.43 -14.05 -12.90
N ASP A 123 -9.95 -14.21 -14.10
CA ASP A 123 -10.36 -13.07 -14.96
C ASP A 123 -11.40 -12.17 -14.27
N LYS A 124 -12.34 -12.74 -13.53
CA LYS A 124 -13.32 -11.99 -12.74
C LYS A 124 -12.67 -11.13 -11.66
N GLN A 125 -11.62 -11.64 -11.03
CA GLN A 125 -10.87 -10.90 -10.02
C GLN A 125 -10.05 -9.77 -10.65
N LYS A 126 -9.44 -10.01 -11.82
CA LYS A 126 -8.74 -8.97 -12.61
C LYS A 126 -9.67 -7.85 -13.03
N ASP A 127 -10.92 -8.18 -13.38
CA ASP A 127 -11.92 -7.18 -13.76
C ASP A 127 -12.34 -6.29 -12.61
N LEU A 128 -12.26 -6.73 -11.36
CA LEU A 128 -12.49 -5.86 -10.19
C LEU A 128 -11.54 -4.67 -10.17
N PHE A 129 -10.27 -4.86 -10.52
CA PHE A 129 -9.29 -3.77 -10.60
C PHE A 129 -9.63 -2.78 -11.71
N LYS A 130 -10.13 -3.26 -12.87
CA LYS A 130 -10.54 -2.40 -13.99
C LYS A 130 -11.80 -1.60 -13.68
N ASN A 131 -12.67 -2.17 -12.84
CA ASN A 131 -13.95 -1.55 -12.46
C ASN A 131 -13.80 -0.54 -11.32
N LEU A 132 -12.60 -0.34 -10.78
CA LEU A 132 -12.35 0.72 -9.81
C LEU A 132 -12.71 2.09 -10.39
N PRO A 133 -13.28 3.00 -9.59
CA PRO A 133 -13.53 4.37 -10.02
C PRO A 133 -12.29 5.02 -10.61
N ASN A 134 -12.49 5.78 -11.67
CA ASN A 134 -11.42 6.51 -12.35
C ASN A 134 -10.28 5.64 -12.90
N PHE A 135 -10.50 4.35 -13.12
CA PHE A 135 -9.45 3.44 -13.59
C PHE A 135 -8.62 4.06 -14.72
N ASN A 136 -7.32 3.98 -14.59
CA ASN A 136 -6.37 4.49 -15.56
C ASN A 136 -5.26 3.46 -15.80
N SER A 137 -5.28 2.85 -16.98
CA SER A 137 -4.35 1.78 -17.34
C SER A 137 -2.88 2.22 -17.33
N LYS A 138 -2.59 3.50 -17.65
CA LYS A 138 -1.21 4.03 -17.58
C LYS A 138 -0.71 4.13 -16.15
N VAL A 139 -1.55 4.66 -15.25
CA VAL A 139 -1.21 4.75 -13.82
C VAL A 139 -1.08 3.36 -13.24
N PHE A 140 -2.02 2.46 -13.52
CA PHE A 140 -1.97 1.07 -13.08
C PHE A 140 -0.68 0.39 -13.52
N LYS A 141 -0.34 0.47 -14.82
CA LYS A 141 0.90 -0.08 -15.38
C LYS A 141 2.16 0.52 -14.73
N ASN A 142 2.17 1.82 -14.48
CA ASN A 142 3.33 2.47 -13.85
C ASN A 142 3.59 1.93 -12.45
N ILE A 143 2.54 1.65 -11.69
CA ILE A 143 2.61 1.13 -10.33
C ILE A 143 2.94 -0.36 -10.32
N THR A 144 2.19 -1.16 -11.09
CA THR A 144 2.20 -2.63 -11.00
C THR A 144 3.07 -3.32 -12.05
N GLY A 145 3.39 -2.64 -13.14
CA GLY A 145 4.01 -3.25 -14.34
C GLY A 145 3.02 -3.97 -15.27
N ILE A 146 1.78 -4.22 -14.81
CA ILE A 146 0.77 -4.97 -15.56
C ILE A 146 0.23 -4.13 -16.72
N LYS A 147 0.10 -4.76 -17.88
CA LYS A 147 -0.53 -4.17 -19.07
C LYS A 147 -1.95 -4.73 -19.21
N PHE A 148 -2.88 -3.87 -19.49
CA PHE A 148 -4.24 -4.20 -19.92
C PHE A 148 -4.38 -3.95 -21.41
#